data_2bb48c56b73fef0370c613e3ce0c7866
#
_entry.id   2bb48c56b73fef0370c613e3ce0c7866
#
_cell.length_a   1.000
_cell.length_b   1.000
_cell.length_c   1.000
_cell.angle_alpha   90.00
_cell.angle_beta   90.00
_cell.angle_gamma   90.00
#
_symmetry.space_group_name_H-M   'P 1'
#
loop_
_entity.id
_entity.type
_entity.pdbx_description
1 polymer ?
#
loop_
_entity_poly.entity_id
_entity_poly.type
_entity_poly.pdbx_seq_one_letter_code
_entity_poly.pdbx_strand_id
1 'polypeptide(L)'
;MITYKNVGMKYGQNTILHDINLIINDGELFVLVGPSGSGKTTLLRMLNQLTVPTDGDVYFANRKIKDYDVQKLRLDMGYVLQDSSLFPNLNVEDNIAIQLEQKGISKAKRHQRAAELLESVELDPKKYAKRMPSELSGGQQQRVAIIRALATEPSLILMDESFSALDPVLRRKSQDLVLKLHQQYQTTIVFVTHDMQEALRMGQRIAVLNKGVVQQVGTPHDIMQNPATDFVRQFFDTKTPHWWDMDFLIESGLLREIPLNDKLPVVNEFKQLMNRLKDVSKFDFQYQNKGYSMTAQELIAYLGQEGGSR
;
A
#
# COMPACT_ATOMS: atom_id res chain seq x y z
N MET A 1 -9.67 5.28 -18.78
CA MET A 1 -9.91 6.42 -17.89
C MET A 1 -10.95 6.06 -16.83
N ILE A 2 -10.67 6.39 -15.58
CA ILE A 2 -11.58 6.20 -14.44
C ILE A 2 -12.03 7.58 -13.97
N THR A 3 -13.31 7.73 -13.64
CA THR A 3 -13.84 9.00 -13.15
C THR A 3 -14.81 8.75 -11.99
N TYR A 4 -14.57 9.42 -10.87
CA TYR A 4 -15.52 9.53 -9.76
C TYR A 4 -16.22 10.88 -9.90
N LYS A 5 -17.58 10.88 -9.90
CA LYS A 5 -18.40 12.09 -10.03
C LYS A 5 -19.33 12.22 -8.83
N ASN A 6 -19.05 13.22 -7.98
CA ASN A 6 -19.82 13.54 -6.77
C ASN A 6 -20.06 12.31 -5.87
N VAL A 7 -19.02 11.45 -5.76
CA VAL A 7 -19.15 10.18 -5.07
C VAL A 7 -19.17 10.38 -3.57
N GLY A 8 -20.24 9.90 -2.95
CA GLY A 8 -20.42 9.84 -1.51
C GLY A 8 -20.59 8.41 -1.02
N MET A 9 -20.24 8.16 0.25
CA MET A 9 -20.46 6.87 0.89
C MET A 9 -20.87 7.03 2.34
N LYS A 10 -21.99 6.41 2.70
CA LYS A 10 -22.54 6.40 4.07
C LYS A 10 -22.78 4.98 4.54
N TYR A 11 -22.42 4.69 5.76
CA TYR A 11 -22.80 3.48 6.50
C TYR A 11 -23.70 3.88 7.67
N GLY A 12 -25.00 3.69 7.52
CA GLY A 12 -25.99 4.22 8.46
C GLY A 12 -25.90 5.75 8.52
N GLN A 13 -25.61 6.30 9.72
CA GLN A 13 -25.46 7.75 9.90
C GLN A 13 -24.02 8.25 9.69
N ASN A 14 -23.05 7.35 9.55
CA ASN A 14 -21.64 7.74 9.39
C ASN A 14 -21.30 7.96 7.92
N THR A 15 -20.92 9.16 7.56
CA THR A 15 -20.41 9.49 6.22
C THR A 15 -18.91 9.19 6.16
N ILE A 16 -18.52 8.33 5.22
CA ILE A 16 -17.13 7.90 5.00
C ILE A 16 -16.48 8.68 3.86
N LEU A 17 -17.24 9.02 2.82
CA LEU A 17 -16.76 9.79 1.68
C LEU A 17 -17.70 10.95 1.39
N HIS A 18 -17.14 12.12 1.10
CA HIS A 18 -17.85 13.34 0.88
C HIS A 18 -17.51 13.92 -0.51
N ASP A 19 -18.45 13.85 -1.44
CA ASP A 19 -18.39 14.52 -2.76
C ASP A 19 -17.04 14.33 -3.48
N ILE A 20 -16.60 13.10 -3.62
CA ILE A 20 -15.34 12.77 -4.29
C ILE A 20 -15.48 13.01 -5.79
N ASN A 21 -14.63 13.88 -6.30
CA ASN A 21 -14.46 14.16 -7.72
C ASN A 21 -13.00 13.88 -8.09
N LEU A 22 -12.76 12.84 -8.90
CA LEU A 22 -11.41 12.35 -9.21
C LEU A 22 -11.35 11.74 -10.60
N ILE A 23 -10.26 12.02 -11.32
CA ILE A 23 -9.97 11.44 -12.64
C ILE A 23 -8.62 10.74 -12.59
N ILE A 24 -8.59 9.47 -13.05
CA ILE A 24 -7.39 8.65 -13.22
C ILE A 24 -7.28 8.33 -14.71
N ASN A 25 -6.12 8.61 -15.31
CA ASN A 25 -5.90 8.41 -16.73
C ASN A 25 -5.56 6.96 -17.06
N ASP A 26 -5.75 6.56 -18.32
CA ASP A 26 -5.32 5.23 -18.78
C ASP A 26 -3.79 5.14 -18.76
N GLY A 27 -3.26 3.98 -18.40
CA GLY A 27 -1.83 3.71 -18.29
C GLY A 27 -1.13 4.43 -17.13
N GLU A 28 -1.88 5.09 -16.24
CA GLU A 28 -1.33 5.83 -15.10
C GLU A 28 -1.12 4.91 -13.89
N LEU A 29 0.01 5.05 -13.18
CA LEU A 29 0.18 4.56 -11.82
C LEU A 29 -0.26 5.67 -10.86
N PHE A 30 -1.50 5.54 -10.38
CA PHE A 30 -2.17 6.51 -9.52
C PHE A 30 -2.21 6.02 -8.08
N VAL A 31 -1.83 6.87 -7.13
CA VAL A 31 -1.77 6.51 -5.72
C VAL A 31 -2.84 7.24 -4.91
N LEU A 32 -3.57 6.49 -4.09
CA LEU A 32 -4.46 7.00 -3.05
C LEU A 32 -3.72 6.91 -1.72
N VAL A 33 -3.39 8.04 -1.09
CA VAL A 33 -2.64 8.07 0.18
C VAL A 33 -3.40 8.87 1.24
N GLY A 34 -3.19 8.54 2.51
CA GLY A 34 -3.79 9.23 3.65
C GLY A 34 -3.88 8.35 4.88
N PRO A 35 -4.27 8.89 6.04
CA PRO A 35 -4.39 8.13 7.29
C PRO A 35 -5.34 6.95 7.20
N SER A 36 -5.23 6.00 8.12
CA SER A 36 -6.20 4.91 8.27
C SER A 36 -7.61 5.49 8.46
N GLY A 37 -8.60 4.85 7.85
CA GLY A 37 -10.00 5.32 7.92
C GLY A 37 -10.33 6.53 7.03
N SER A 38 -9.40 7.05 6.21
CA SER A 38 -9.69 8.20 5.32
C SER A 38 -10.56 7.86 4.09
N GLY A 39 -10.90 6.58 3.85
CA GLY A 39 -11.77 6.15 2.76
C GLY A 39 -11.08 5.59 1.52
N LYS A 40 -9.75 5.45 1.51
CA LYS A 40 -8.95 4.96 0.35
C LYS A 40 -9.40 3.60 -0.17
N THR A 41 -9.42 2.59 0.70
CA THR A 41 -9.87 1.22 0.36
C THR A 41 -11.33 1.21 -0.10
N THR A 42 -12.18 2.07 0.46
CA THR A 42 -13.58 2.21 0.03
C THR A 42 -13.65 2.69 -1.42
N LEU A 43 -12.87 3.73 -1.79
CA LEU A 43 -12.77 4.20 -3.18
C LEU A 43 -12.23 3.12 -4.11
N LEU A 44 -11.16 2.41 -3.70
CA LEU A 44 -10.60 1.32 -4.49
C LEU A 44 -11.64 0.23 -4.75
N ARG A 45 -12.40 -0.18 -3.72
CA ARG A 45 -13.42 -1.24 -3.80
C ARG A 45 -14.65 -0.87 -4.62
N MET A 46 -14.88 0.41 -4.89
CA MET A 46 -15.92 0.83 -5.81
C MET A 46 -15.59 0.48 -7.26
N LEU A 47 -14.30 0.43 -7.62
CA LEU A 47 -13.87 0.09 -8.99
C LEU A 47 -14.21 -1.34 -9.40
N ASN A 48 -14.21 -2.27 -8.46
CA ASN A 48 -14.54 -3.68 -8.71
C ASN A 48 -15.94 -4.08 -8.18
N GLN A 49 -16.79 -3.11 -7.88
CA GLN A 49 -18.15 -3.32 -7.34
C GLN A 49 -18.17 -4.16 -6.03
N LEU A 50 -17.11 -4.16 -5.23
CA LEU A 50 -17.18 -4.69 -3.86
C LEU A 50 -17.87 -3.72 -2.90
N THR A 51 -17.89 -2.44 -3.26
CA THR A 51 -18.63 -1.38 -2.56
C THR A 51 -19.37 -0.55 -3.60
N VAL A 52 -20.63 -0.22 -3.33
CA VAL A 52 -21.44 0.64 -4.19
C VAL A 52 -21.57 2.00 -3.50
N PRO A 53 -21.30 3.12 -4.19
CA PRO A 53 -21.46 4.45 -3.60
C PRO A 53 -22.94 4.71 -3.25
N THR A 54 -23.18 5.47 -2.17
CA THR A 54 -24.54 5.92 -1.81
C THR A 54 -24.98 7.10 -2.63
N ASP A 55 -24.04 7.95 -3.05
CA ASP A 55 -24.29 9.14 -3.84
C ASP A 55 -23.26 9.21 -5.00
N GLY A 56 -23.67 9.80 -6.10
CA GLY A 56 -22.81 9.93 -7.29
C GLY A 56 -22.59 8.65 -8.07
N ASP A 57 -21.69 8.69 -9.02
CA ASP A 57 -21.39 7.54 -9.90
C ASP A 57 -19.88 7.42 -10.15
N VAL A 58 -19.42 6.17 -10.29
CA VAL A 58 -18.07 5.83 -10.73
C VAL A 58 -18.12 5.32 -12.17
N TYR A 59 -17.22 5.83 -13.00
CA TYR A 59 -17.12 5.45 -14.41
C TYR A 59 -15.78 4.75 -14.66
N PHE A 60 -15.81 3.72 -15.48
CA PHE A 60 -14.65 3.05 -16.06
C PHE A 60 -14.83 2.96 -17.57
N ALA A 61 -13.81 3.38 -18.35
CA ALA A 61 -13.91 3.46 -19.81
C ALA A 61 -15.20 4.15 -20.30
N ASN A 62 -15.57 5.30 -19.70
CA ASN A 62 -16.74 6.12 -20.00
C ASN A 62 -18.10 5.46 -19.73
N ARG A 63 -18.16 4.28 -19.13
CA ARG A 63 -19.39 3.61 -18.73
C ARG A 63 -19.49 3.55 -17.21
N LYS A 64 -20.71 3.71 -16.66
CA LYS A 64 -20.90 3.58 -15.20
C LYS A 64 -20.55 2.17 -14.74
N ILE A 65 -19.78 2.07 -13.66
CA ILE A 65 -19.35 0.77 -13.13
C ILE A 65 -20.53 -0.11 -12.76
N LYS A 66 -21.61 0.45 -12.23
CA LYS A 66 -22.83 -0.29 -11.89
C LYS A 66 -23.55 -0.94 -13.08
N ASP A 67 -23.29 -0.50 -14.32
CA ASP A 67 -23.91 -1.00 -15.53
C ASP A 67 -23.10 -2.17 -16.15
N TYR A 68 -21.93 -2.49 -15.61
CA TYR A 68 -21.15 -3.64 -16.04
C TYR A 68 -21.69 -4.94 -15.42
N ASP A 69 -21.57 -6.04 -16.18
CA ASP A 69 -21.61 -7.37 -15.59
C ASP A 69 -20.43 -7.52 -14.63
N VAL A 70 -20.73 -7.76 -13.35
CA VAL A 70 -19.72 -7.75 -12.28
C VAL A 70 -18.67 -8.85 -12.46
N GLN A 71 -19.06 -10.02 -13.00
CA GLN A 71 -18.13 -11.12 -13.20
C GLN A 71 -17.15 -10.78 -14.32
N LYS A 72 -17.65 -10.29 -15.46
CA LYS A 72 -16.81 -9.85 -16.59
C LYS A 72 -15.88 -8.70 -16.18
N LEU A 73 -16.41 -7.71 -15.47
CA LEU A 73 -15.62 -6.59 -14.97
C LEU A 73 -14.43 -7.07 -14.11
N ARG A 74 -14.69 -7.94 -13.15
CA ARG A 74 -13.65 -8.48 -12.26
C ARG A 74 -12.63 -9.39 -12.97
N LEU A 75 -13.04 -10.10 -14.01
CA LEU A 75 -12.14 -10.90 -14.84
C LEU A 75 -11.19 -10.03 -15.70
N ASP A 76 -11.57 -8.78 -15.98
CA ASP A 76 -10.75 -7.82 -16.71
C ASP A 76 -9.94 -6.90 -15.81
N MET A 77 -9.95 -7.14 -14.50
CA MET A 77 -9.17 -6.42 -13.50
C MET A 77 -8.22 -7.35 -12.76
N GLY A 78 -7.00 -6.87 -12.49
CA GLY A 78 -6.10 -7.47 -11.53
C GLY A 78 -6.38 -6.92 -10.13
N TYR A 79 -6.23 -7.76 -9.09
CA TYR A 79 -6.35 -7.30 -7.71
C TYR A 79 -5.26 -7.93 -6.85
N VAL A 80 -4.45 -7.08 -6.22
CA VAL A 80 -3.41 -7.44 -5.25
C VAL A 80 -3.86 -6.94 -3.88
N LEU A 81 -4.09 -7.87 -2.97
CA LEU A 81 -4.53 -7.59 -1.60
C LEU A 81 -3.31 -7.38 -0.67
N GLN A 82 -3.58 -6.85 0.51
CA GLN A 82 -2.59 -6.62 1.56
C GLN A 82 -1.82 -7.90 1.92
N ASP A 83 -2.54 -9.00 2.13
CA ASP A 83 -1.93 -10.33 2.17
C ASP A 83 -1.81 -10.87 0.74
N SER A 84 -0.79 -11.64 0.44
CA SER A 84 -0.59 -12.22 -0.91
C SER A 84 -1.83 -12.96 -1.42
N SER A 85 -2.68 -13.43 -0.51
CA SER A 85 -3.98 -14.07 -0.75
C SER A 85 -3.95 -15.11 -1.89
N LEU A 86 -2.85 -15.87 -1.96
CA LEU A 86 -2.75 -16.98 -2.88
C LEU A 86 -3.69 -18.10 -2.43
N PHE A 87 -4.29 -18.80 -3.38
CA PHE A 87 -5.12 -19.97 -3.09
C PHE A 87 -4.23 -21.08 -2.50
N PRO A 88 -4.40 -21.44 -1.22
CA PRO A 88 -3.50 -22.38 -0.54
C PRO A 88 -3.56 -23.80 -1.06
N ASN A 89 -4.63 -24.16 -1.76
CA ASN A 89 -4.89 -25.46 -2.37
C ASN A 89 -4.46 -25.54 -3.85
N LEU A 90 -3.91 -24.47 -4.41
CA LEU A 90 -3.38 -24.41 -5.77
C LEU A 90 -1.87 -24.18 -5.73
N ASN A 91 -1.14 -24.86 -6.63
CA ASN A 91 0.26 -24.56 -6.83
C ASN A 91 0.47 -23.16 -7.45
N VAL A 92 1.72 -22.72 -7.56
CA VAL A 92 2.07 -21.38 -8.08
C VAL A 92 1.57 -21.18 -9.51
N GLU A 93 1.76 -22.14 -10.39
CA GLU A 93 1.34 -22.07 -11.78
C GLU A 93 -0.20 -21.97 -11.89
N ASP A 94 -0.92 -22.76 -11.13
CA ASP A 94 -2.38 -22.74 -11.11
C ASP A 94 -2.92 -21.46 -10.46
N ASN A 95 -2.26 -20.93 -9.43
CA ASN A 95 -2.57 -19.61 -8.88
C ASN A 95 -2.48 -18.50 -9.95
N ILE A 96 -1.40 -18.48 -10.74
CA ILE A 96 -1.23 -17.50 -11.82
C ILE A 96 -2.28 -17.71 -12.91
N ALA A 97 -2.60 -18.96 -13.23
CA ALA A 97 -3.44 -19.34 -14.37
C ALA A 97 -4.94 -19.22 -14.10
N ILE A 98 -5.39 -19.05 -12.86
CA ILE A 98 -6.81 -19.19 -12.47
C ILE A 98 -7.75 -18.24 -13.23
N GLN A 99 -7.37 -16.98 -13.42
CA GLN A 99 -8.19 -16.02 -14.16
C GLN A 99 -8.20 -16.33 -15.68
N LEU A 100 -7.08 -16.83 -16.20
CA LEU A 100 -6.99 -17.29 -17.61
C LEU A 100 -7.90 -18.48 -17.86
N GLU A 101 -8.06 -19.36 -16.88
CA GLU A 101 -8.99 -20.49 -16.93
C GLU A 101 -10.44 -20.00 -17.05
N GLN A 102 -10.83 -19.04 -16.24
CA GLN A 102 -12.17 -18.45 -16.27
C GLN A 102 -12.45 -17.72 -17.61
N LYS A 103 -11.41 -17.23 -18.29
CA LYS A 103 -11.48 -16.67 -19.66
C LYS A 103 -11.50 -17.76 -20.76
N GLY A 104 -11.48 -19.04 -20.41
CA GLY A 104 -11.53 -20.16 -21.37
C GLY A 104 -10.21 -20.41 -22.12
N ILE A 105 -9.09 -19.89 -21.63
CA ILE A 105 -7.78 -20.11 -22.25
C ILE A 105 -7.33 -21.56 -22.05
N SER A 106 -6.83 -22.19 -23.12
CA SER A 106 -6.38 -23.58 -23.08
C SER A 106 -5.26 -23.81 -22.05
N LYS A 107 -5.21 -24.99 -21.44
CA LYS A 107 -4.24 -25.34 -20.42
C LYS A 107 -2.79 -25.08 -20.85
N ALA A 108 -2.44 -25.48 -22.08
CA ALA A 108 -1.07 -25.25 -22.61
C ALA A 108 -0.69 -23.75 -22.63
N LYS A 109 -1.60 -22.89 -23.13
CA LYS A 109 -1.36 -21.44 -23.15
C LYS A 109 -1.29 -20.82 -21.74
N ARG A 110 -2.10 -21.32 -20.82
CA ARG A 110 -2.07 -20.86 -19.40
C ARG A 110 -0.73 -21.17 -18.75
N HIS A 111 -0.21 -22.40 -18.93
CA HIS A 111 1.08 -22.82 -18.39
C HIS A 111 2.24 -22.06 -19.04
N GLN A 112 2.19 -21.85 -20.35
CA GLN A 112 3.18 -21.02 -21.04
C GLN A 112 3.19 -19.60 -20.45
N ARG A 113 2.02 -18.95 -20.30
CA ARG A 113 1.90 -17.61 -19.74
C ARG A 113 2.37 -17.54 -18.30
N ALA A 114 2.06 -18.53 -17.48
CA ALA A 114 2.53 -18.62 -16.10
C ALA A 114 4.07 -18.73 -16.04
N ALA A 115 4.68 -19.51 -16.93
CA ALA A 115 6.14 -19.62 -17.00
C ALA A 115 6.81 -18.29 -17.38
N GLU A 116 6.31 -17.61 -18.43
CA GLU A 116 6.80 -16.28 -18.84
C GLU A 116 6.72 -15.26 -17.70
N LEU A 117 5.61 -15.25 -16.95
CA LEU A 117 5.43 -14.36 -15.83
C LEU A 117 6.35 -14.69 -14.66
N LEU A 118 6.57 -15.96 -14.35
CA LEU A 118 7.52 -16.39 -13.33
C LEU A 118 8.94 -15.92 -13.65
N GLU A 119 9.38 -16.06 -14.90
CA GLU A 119 10.68 -15.55 -15.35
C GLU A 119 10.80 -14.03 -15.19
N SER A 120 9.73 -13.28 -15.48
CA SER A 120 9.73 -11.81 -15.37
C SER A 120 9.97 -11.31 -13.94
N VAL A 121 9.69 -12.15 -12.93
CA VAL A 121 9.88 -11.86 -11.50
C VAL A 121 11.03 -12.67 -10.86
N GLU A 122 11.93 -13.19 -11.68
CA GLU A 122 13.14 -13.92 -11.24
C GLU A 122 12.81 -15.19 -10.43
N LEU A 123 11.72 -15.86 -10.76
CA LEU A 123 11.36 -17.17 -10.21
C LEU A 123 11.43 -18.21 -11.33
N ASP A 124 12.47 -19.08 -11.27
CA ASP A 124 12.65 -20.16 -12.26
C ASP A 124 11.39 -21.05 -12.34
N PRO A 125 10.68 -21.11 -13.49
CA PRO A 125 9.46 -21.91 -13.62
C PRO A 125 9.68 -23.39 -13.29
N LYS A 126 10.84 -23.96 -13.65
CA LYS A 126 11.17 -25.38 -13.39
C LYS A 126 11.21 -25.68 -11.90
N LYS A 127 11.59 -24.68 -11.09
CA LYS A 127 11.74 -24.82 -9.64
C LYS A 127 10.48 -24.43 -8.87
N TYR A 128 9.74 -23.43 -9.35
CA TYR A 128 8.67 -22.78 -8.57
C TYR A 128 7.26 -23.12 -9.04
N ALA A 129 7.03 -23.44 -10.33
CA ALA A 129 5.68 -23.61 -10.88
C ALA A 129 4.80 -24.62 -10.11
N LYS A 130 5.39 -25.71 -9.64
CA LYS A 130 4.68 -26.80 -8.94
C LYS A 130 4.69 -26.68 -7.41
N ARG A 131 5.35 -25.66 -6.84
CA ARG A 131 5.33 -25.43 -5.40
C ARG A 131 3.97 -24.94 -4.92
N MET A 132 3.66 -25.27 -3.69
CA MET A 132 2.50 -24.72 -3.00
C MET A 132 2.85 -23.36 -2.37
N PRO A 133 1.89 -22.47 -2.13
CA PRO A 133 2.15 -21.19 -1.47
C PRO A 133 2.89 -21.30 -0.15
N SER A 134 2.60 -22.32 0.66
CA SER A 134 3.27 -22.60 1.94
C SER A 134 4.78 -22.89 1.83
N GLU A 135 5.26 -23.25 0.63
CA GLU A 135 6.68 -23.53 0.36
C GLU A 135 7.44 -22.29 -0.13
N LEU A 136 6.76 -21.14 -0.20
CA LEU A 136 7.32 -19.85 -0.63
C LEU A 136 7.58 -18.92 0.55
N SER A 137 8.67 -18.14 0.47
CA SER A 137 8.83 -16.99 1.38
C SER A 137 7.76 -15.92 1.12
N GLY A 138 7.49 -15.04 2.10
CA GLY A 138 6.53 -13.96 1.96
C GLY A 138 6.77 -13.07 0.73
N GLY A 139 8.03 -12.72 0.45
CA GLY A 139 8.39 -11.96 -0.75
C GLY A 139 8.17 -12.72 -2.06
N GLN A 140 8.36 -14.06 -2.06
CA GLN A 140 8.03 -14.90 -3.22
C GLN A 140 6.52 -14.99 -3.44
N GLN A 141 5.74 -15.16 -2.36
CA GLN A 141 4.27 -15.14 -2.43
C GLN A 141 3.77 -13.81 -2.99
N GLN A 142 4.35 -12.69 -2.56
CA GLN A 142 3.99 -11.37 -3.05
C GLN A 142 4.28 -11.21 -4.56
N ARG A 143 5.45 -11.66 -5.03
CA ARG A 143 5.76 -11.65 -6.47
C ARG A 143 4.75 -12.47 -7.26
N VAL A 144 4.38 -13.65 -6.78
CA VAL A 144 3.35 -14.50 -7.41
C VAL A 144 1.99 -13.81 -7.42
N ALA A 145 1.59 -13.13 -6.33
CA ALA A 145 0.33 -12.38 -6.27
C ALA A 145 0.30 -11.22 -7.30
N ILE A 146 1.41 -10.51 -7.47
CA ILE A 146 1.53 -9.42 -8.45
C ILE A 146 1.38 -9.98 -9.88
N ILE A 147 2.11 -11.04 -10.24
CA ILE A 147 2.03 -11.60 -11.61
C ILE A 147 0.71 -12.32 -11.86
N ARG A 148 0.05 -12.87 -10.84
CA ARG A 148 -1.33 -13.37 -10.96
C ARG A 148 -2.28 -12.27 -11.39
N ALA A 149 -2.16 -11.08 -10.81
CA ALA A 149 -2.97 -9.93 -11.17
C ALA A 149 -2.69 -9.44 -12.61
N LEU A 150 -1.49 -9.69 -13.14
CA LEU A 150 -1.09 -9.36 -14.52
C LEU A 150 -1.41 -10.44 -15.56
N ALA A 151 -1.76 -11.65 -15.12
CA ALA A 151 -1.83 -12.82 -16.00
C ALA A 151 -2.73 -12.62 -17.21
N THR A 152 -3.89 -11.98 -17.02
CA THR A 152 -4.87 -11.71 -18.08
C THR A 152 -4.61 -10.44 -18.88
N GLU A 153 -3.48 -9.76 -18.67
CA GLU A 153 -3.18 -8.44 -19.25
C GLU A 153 -4.32 -7.45 -19.03
N PRO A 154 -4.71 -7.22 -17.78
CA PRO A 154 -5.86 -6.39 -17.47
C PRO A 154 -5.58 -4.93 -17.81
N SER A 155 -6.63 -4.18 -18.17
CA SER A 155 -6.53 -2.73 -18.35
C SER A 155 -6.40 -1.95 -17.04
N LEU A 156 -6.74 -2.59 -15.90
CA LEU A 156 -6.68 -1.99 -14.56
C LEU A 156 -6.20 -3.01 -13.52
N ILE A 157 -5.25 -2.60 -12.71
CA ILE A 157 -4.80 -3.34 -11.53
C ILE A 157 -5.12 -2.50 -10.28
N LEU A 158 -5.76 -3.12 -9.31
CA LEU A 158 -6.04 -2.56 -7.99
C LEU A 158 -5.05 -3.15 -6.99
N MET A 159 -4.42 -2.30 -6.18
CA MET A 159 -3.45 -2.72 -5.15
C MET A 159 -3.84 -2.07 -3.81
N ASP A 160 -4.21 -2.90 -2.82
CA ASP A 160 -4.68 -2.44 -1.50
C ASP A 160 -3.62 -2.75 -0.45
N GLU A 161 -2.85 -1.74 -0.02
CA GLU A 161 -1.77 -1.80 0.99
C GLU A 161 -0.83 -3.02 0.84
N SER A 162 -0.56 -3.40 -0.40
CA SER A 162 0.04 -4.68 -0.77
C SER A 162 1.49 -4.88 -0.31
N PHE A 163 2.13 -3.86 0.24
CA PHE A 163 3.52 -3.94 0.72
C PHE A 163 3.66 -3.79 2.23
N SER A 164 2.58 -3.51 2.97
CA SER A 164 2.63 -3.20 4.40
C SER A 164 3.19 -4.32 5.28
N ALA A 165 2.96 -5.57 4.91
CA ALA A 165 3.43 -6.76 5.64
C ALA A 165 4.88 -7.18 5.32
N LEU A 166 5.58 -6.46 4.42
CA LEU A 166 6.94 -6.79 3.99
C LEU A 166 7.99 -6.03 4.82
N ASP A 167 9.12 -6.67 5.05
CA ASP A 167 10.30 -5.97 5.57
C ASP A 167 10.79 -4.90 4.59
N PRO A 168 11.56 -3.89 5.03
CA PRO A 168 11.95 -2.75 4.19
C PRO A 168 12.69 -3.14 2.90
N VAL A 169 13.53 -4.18 2.94
CA VAL A 169 14.30 -4.62 1.76
C VAL A 169 13.40 -5.30 0.73
N LEU A 170 12.53 -6.23 1.18
CA LEU A 170 11.58 -6.90 0.31
C LEU A 170 10.51 -5.93 -0.23
N ARG A 171 10.07 -4.98 0.59
CA ARG A 171 9.14 -3.91 0.19
C ARG A 171 9.73 -3.14 -0.99
N ARG A 172 10.95 -2.65 -0.87
CA ARG A 172 11.62 -1.88 -1.94
C ARG A 172 11.77 -2.68 -3.22
N LYS A 173 12.18 -3.95 -3.13
CA LYS A 173 12.27 -4.86 -4.29
C LYS A 173 10.92 -5.10 -4.96
N SER A 174 9.84 -5.21 -4.18
CA SER A 174 8.48 -5.40 -4.72
C SER A 174 7.95 -4.13 -5.39
N GLN A 175 8.27 -2.96 -4.86
CA GLN A 175 7.97 -1.67 -5.50
C GLN A 175 8.70 -1.53 -6.83
N ASP A 176 10.02 -1.82 -6.88
CA ASP A 176 10.80 -1.81 -8.11
C ASP A 176 10.23 -2.76 -9.16
N LEU A 177 9.80 -3.94 -8.73
CA LEU A 177 9.15 -4.90 -9.60
C LEU A 177 7.86 -4.35 -10.21
N VAL A 178 6.99 -3.75 -9.39
CA VAL A 178 5.73 -3.15 -9.88
C VAL A 178 6.01 -2.01 -10.86
N LEU A 179 6.98 -1.14 -10.57
CA LEU A 179 7.40 -0.06 -11.48
C LEU A 179 7.90 -0.61 -12.82
N LYS A 180 8.75 -1.65 -12.81
CA LYS A 180 9.24 -2.33 -14.00
C LYS A 180 8.09 -2.94 -14.83
N LEU A 181 7.18 -3.64 -14.17
CA LEU A 181 6.02 -4.25 -14.84
C LEU A 181 5.06 -3.19 -15.38
N HIS A 182 4.83 -2.10 -14.65
CA HIS A 182 4.03 -0.97 -15.13
C HIS A 182 4.63 -0.35 -16.40
N GLN A 183 5.95 -0.12 -16.44
CA GLN A 183 6.64 0.37 -17.64
C GLN A 183 6.50 -0.58 -18.84
N GLN A 184 6.57 -1.89 -18.58
CA GLN A 184 6.50 -2.91 -19.63
C GLN A 184 5.08 -3.09 -20.20
N TYR A 185 4.07 -3.11 -19.34
CA TYR A 185 2.68 -3.44 -19.72
C TYR A 185 1.79 -2.21 -19.92
N GLN A 186 2.21 -1.04 -19.47
CA GLN A 186 1.45 0.23 -19.55
C GLN A 186 0.02 0.12 -19.02
N THR A 187 -0.21 -0.80 -18.06
CA THR A 187 -1.50 -1.04 -17.41
C THR A 187 -1.79 0.08 -16.41
N THR A 188 -3.04 0.54 -16.33
CA THR A 188 -3.45 1.46 -15.25
C THR A 188 -3.36 0.75 -13.90
N ILE A 189 -2.69 1.38 -12.92
CA ILE A 189 -2.60 0.86 -11.55
C ILE A 189 -3.20 1.89 -10.60
N VAL A 190 -4.13 1.46 -9.75
CA VAL A 190 -4.61 2.25 -8.61
C VAL A 190 -4.06 1.60 -7.34
N PHE A 191 -3.12 2.27 -6.70
CA PHE A 191 -2.43 1.78 -5.52
C PHE A 191 -2.86 2.56 -4.27
N VAL A 192 -3.29 1.85 -3.24
CA VAL A 192 -3.64 2.40 -1.93
C VAL A 192 -2.50 2.15 -0.96
N THR A 193 -2.10 3.19 -0.25
CA THR A 193 -1.14 3.09 0.85
C THR A 193 -1.42 4.13 1.93
N HIS A 194 -0.93 3.91 3.13
CA HIS A 194 -0.83 4.93 4.17
C HIS A 194 0.60 5.47 4.30
N ASP A 195 1.56 4.88 3.58
CA ASP A 195 2.96 5.27 3.58
C ASP A 195 3.23 6.34 2.52
N MET A 196 3.70 7.51 2.97
CA MET A 196 4.01 8.65 2.10
C MET A 196 5.19 8.37 1.19
N GLN A 197 6.19 7.63 1.67
CA GLN A 197 7.39 7.33 0.87
C GLN A 197 7.03 6.39 -0.29
N GLU A 198 6.13 5.43 -0.05
CA GLU A 198 5.56 4.62 -1.13
C GLU A 198 4.83 5.47 -2.16
N ALA A 199 3.98 6.41 -1.68
CA ALA A 199 3.23 7.29 -2.56
C ALA A 199 4.15 8.16 -3.43
N LEU A 200 5.16 8.79 -2.82
CA LEU A 200 6.13 9.64 -3.53
C LEU A 200 6.99 8.86 -4.51
N ARG A 201 7.37 7.61 -4.16
CA ARG A 201 8.22 6.77 -5.00
C ARG A 201 7.49 6.19 -6.20
N MET A 202 6.25 5.75 -6.01
CA MET A 202 5.53 4.97 -7.01
C MET A 202 4.58 5.82 -7.85
N GLY A 203 3.94 6.83 -7.26
CA GLY A 203 2.87 7.57 -7.91
C GLY A 203 3.36 8.48 -9.04
N GLN A 204 2.80 8.34 -10.23
CA GLN A 204 2.88 9.39 -11.26
C GLN A 204 2.00 10.58 -10.89
N ARG A 205 0.82 10.30 -10.33
CA ARG A 205 -0.02 11.26 -9.60
C ARG A 205 -0.52 10.63 -8.31
N ILE A 206 -0.77 11.49 -7.33
CA ILE A 206 -1.15 11.12 -5.97
C ILE A 206 -2.42 11.88 -5.62
N ALA A 207 -3.43 11.21 -5.08
CA ALA A 207 -4.54 11.85 -4.38
C ALA A 207 -4.36 11.65 -2.87
N VAL A 208 -4.32 12.75 -2.16
CA VAL A 208 -4.22 12.78 -0.70
C VAL A 208 -5.62 12.84 -0.11
N LEU A 209 -5.99 11.81 0.66
CA LEU A 209 -7.29 11.72 1.32
C LEU A 209 -7.18 11.97 2.81
N ASN A 210 -8.14 12.75 3.35
CA ASN A 210 -8.29 12.91 4.78
C ASN A 210 -9.76 13.02 5.14
N LYS A 211 -10.21 12.23 6.12
CA LYS A 211 -11.60 12.25 6.62
C LYS A 211 -12.65 12.21 5.50
N GLY A 212 -12.44 11.35 4.51
CA GLY A 212 -13.39 11.16 3.40
C GLY A 212 -13.40 12.26 2.34
N VAL A 213 -12.42 13.17 2.35
CA VAL A 213 -12.31 14.27 1.37
C VAL A 213 -10.95 14.21 0.68
N VAL A 214 -10.92 14.45 -0.63
CA VAL A 214 -9.67 14.64 -1.38
C VAL A 214 -9.11 16.02 -1.05
N GLN A 215 -7.94 16.06 -0.42
CA GLN A 215 -7.26 17.29 -0.02
C GLN A 215 -6.47 17.91 -1.16
N GLN A 216 -5.82 17.07 -1.97
CA GLN A 216 -5.03 17.48 -3.12
C GLN A 216 -4.86 16.31 -4.08
N VAL A 217 -4.76 16.63 -5.38
CA VAL A 217 -4.32 15.71 -6.43
C VAL A 217 -3.19 16.38 -7.21
N GLY A 218 -2.07 15.70 -7.39
CA GLY A 218 -0.93 16.25 -8.12
C GLY A 218 0.17 15.23 -8.33
N THR A 219 1.24 15.64 -9.02
CA THR A 219 2.48 14.86 -9.09
C THR A 219 3.16 14.81 -7.71
N PRO A 220 4.10 13.88 -7.45
CA PRO A 220 4.93 13.91 -6.25
C PRO A 220 5.57 15.28 -6.00
N HIS A 221 6.05 15.93 -7.07
CA HIS A 221 6.63 17.27 -7.01
C HIS A 221 5.60 18.31 -6.53
N ASP A 222 4.37 18.31 -7.09
CA ASP A 222 3.33 19.26 -6.70
C ASP A 222 2.94 19.09 -5.24
N ILE A 223 2.78 17.85 -4.78
CA ILE A 223 2.45 17.52 -3.39
C ILE A 223 3.52 18.05 -2.42
N MET A 224 4.79 17.90 -2.76
CA MET A 224 5.92 18.30 -1.92
C MET A 224 6.19 19.80 -1.94
N GLN A 225 6.11 20.44 -3.11
CA GLN A 225 6.51 21.84 -3.28
C GLN A 225 5.36 22.83 -3.11
N ASN A 226 4.14 22.40 -3.45
CA ASN A 226 2.94 23.23 -3.46
C ASN A 226 1.78 22.56 -2.70
N PRO A 227 1.94 22.26 -1.39
CA PRO A 227 0.87 21.62 -0.61
C PRO A 227 -0.36 22.53 -0.55
N ALA A 228 -1.51 22.02 -0.98
CA ALA A 228 -2.75 22.79 -1.08
C ALA A 228 -3.39 23.10 0.29
N THR A 229 -3.08 22.31 1.32
CA THR A 229 -3.61 22.48 2.68
C THR A 229 -2.51 22.27 3.71
N ASP A 230 -2.70 22.79 4.92
CA ASP A 230 -1.79 22.54 6.04
C ASP A 230 -1.73 21.03 6.39
N PHE A 231 -2.83 20.31 6.20
CA PHE A 231 -2.83 18.86 6.36
C PHE A 231 -1.85 18.19 5.39
N VAL A 232 -1.91 18.51 4.09
CA VAL A 232 -0.98 17.94 3.09
C VAL A 232 0.46 18.29 3.43
N ARG A 233 0.72 19.55 3.80
CA ARG A 233 2.05 20.00 4.23
C ARG A 233 2.58 19.17 5.40
N GLN A 234 1.80 19.04 6.46
CA GLN A 234 2.18 18.27 7.65
C GLN A 234 2.30 16.77 7.37
N PHE A 235 1.37 16.22 6.56
CA PHE A 235 1.36 14.80 6.21
C PHE A 235 2.59 14.39 5.39
N PHE A 236 3.12 15.26 4.52
CA PHE A 236 4.32 15.02 3.71
C PHE A 236 5.56 15.75 4.23
N ASP A 237 5.49 16.43 5.38
CA ASP A 237 6.67 17.09 5.97
C ASP A 237 7.64 16.03 6.48
N THR A 238 8.60 15.69 5.61
CA THR A 238 9.68 14.74 5.91
C THR A 238 10.70 15.28 6.94
N LYS A 239 10.54 16.51 7.41
CA LYS A 239 11.35 17.05 8.51
C LYS A 239 11.00 16.43 9.86
N THR A 240 9.83 15.76 9.96
CA THR A 240 9.56 14.77 11.00
C THR A 240 9.46 13.41 10.32
N PRO A 241 10.53 12.65 10.21
CA PRO A 241 10.45 11.27 9.72
C PRO A 241 9.49 10.48 10.61
N HIS A 242 8.55 9.68 10.03
CA HIS A 242 7.66 8.80 10.79
C HIS A 242 8.38 7.71 11.59
N TRP A 243 9.64 7.42 11.23
CA TRP A 243 10.54 6.56 12.01
C TRP A 243 10.91 7.15 13.38
N TRP A 244 10.39 8.33 13.72
CA TRP A 244 10.49 8.99 15.02
C TRP A 244 9.17 8.95 15.77
N ASP A 245 8.24 8.07 15.38
CA ASP A 245 7.04 7.80 16.16
C ASP A 245 7.41 6.89 17.33
N MET A 246 6.84 7.15 18.48
CA MET A 246 7.04 6.34 19.68
C MET A 246 6.59 4.90 19.46
N ASP A 247 5.51 4.67 18.72
CA ASP A 247 5.00 3.35 18.40
C ASP A 247 5.98 2.58 17.51
N PHE A 248 6.61 3.24 16.54
CA PHE A 248 7.67 2.64 15.72
C PHE A 248 8.90 2.24 16.54
N LEU A 249 9.32 3.05 17.52
CA LEU A 249 10.43 2.71 18.41
C LEU A 249 10.12 1.49 19.29
N ILE A 250 8.85 1.28 19.64
CA ILE A 250 8.39 0.09 20.37
C ILE A 250 8.45 -1.13 19.45
N GLU A 251 7.86 -1.04 18.25
CA GLU A 251 7.81 -2.13 17.27
C GLU A 251 9.21 -2.58 16.79
N SER A 252 10.13 -1.63 16.68
CA SER A 252 11.54 -1.91 16.31
C SER A 252 12.37 -2.52 17.45
N GLY A 253 11.81 -2.63 18.66
CA GLY A 253 12.51 -3.14 19.84
C GLY A 253 13.57 -2.19 20.42
N LEU A 254 13.61 -0.94 19.99
CA LEU A 254 14.54 0.08 20.50
C LEU A 254 14.12 0.58 21.88
N LEU A 255 12.83 0.56 22.19
CA LEU A 255 12.33 0.83 23.52
C LEU A 255 12.21 -0.48 24.31
N ARG A 256 12.98 -0.60 25.39
CA ARG A 256 12.88 -1.74 26.30
C ARG A 256 11.74 -1.52 27.29
N GLU A 257 10.78 -2.42 27.35
CA GLU A 257 9.71 -2.37 28.33
C GLU A 257 10.29 -2.62 29.74
N ILE A 258 9.93 -1.75 30.70
CA ILE A 258 10.32 -1.82 32.11
C ILE A 258 9.07 -1.78 33.00
N PRO A 259 9.14 -2.22 34.24
CA PRO A 259 8.03 -2.11 35.17
C PRO A 259 7.53 -0.67 35.29
N LEU A 260 6.23 -0.48 35.13
CA LEU A 260 5.59 0.82 35.31
C LEU A 260 5.74 1.29 36.77
N ASN A 261 6.15 2.57 36.93
CA ASN A 261 6.26 3.20 38.23
C ASN A 261 5.71 4.64 38.11
N ASP A 262 4.86 5.04 39.05
CA ASP A 262 4.21 6.37 39.06
C ASP A 262 5.19 7.56 39.10
N LYS A 263 6.48 7.31 39.38
CA LYS A 263 7.53 8.33 39.35
C LYS A 263 8.14 8.55 37.96
N LEU A 264 7.80 7.70 36.98
CA LEU A 264 8.33 7.86 35.62
C LEU A 264 7.69 9.08 34.94
N PRO A 265 8.48 9.96 34.33
CA PRO A 265 7.95 11.07 33.57
C PRO A 265 7.16 10.57 32.35
N VAL A 266 6.02 11.20 32.08
CA VAL A 266 5.19 10.89 30.92
C VAL A 266 5.82 11.54 29.68
N VAL A 267 6.01 10.76 28.63
CA VAL A 267 6.46 11.20 27.32
C VAL A 267 5.38 10.82 26.31
N ASN A 268 4.83 11.79 25.61
CA ASN A 268 3.76 11.59 24.63
C ASN A 268 4.25 11.68 23.17
N GLU A 269 5.44 12.26 22.97
CA GLU A 269 6.01 12.53 21.67
C GLU A 269 7.51 12.25 21.65
N PHE A 270 8.00 11.75 20.51
CA PHE A 270 9.42 11.50 20.29
C PHE A 270 10.32 12.74 20.56
N LYS A 271 9.86 13.93 20.19
CA LYS A 271 10.60 15.17 20.44
C LYS A 271 10.89 15.40 21.92
N GLN A 272 9.98 15.02 22.81
CA GLN A 272 10.19 15.10 24.26
C GLN A 272 11.25 14.09 24.71
N LEU A 273 11.23 12.86 24.15
CA LEU A 273 12.24 11.82 24.40
C LEU A 273 13.63 12.30 23.96
N MET A 274 13.74 12.82 22.75
CA MET A 274 14.99 13.36 22.20
C MET A 274 15.59 14.48 23.06
N ASN A 275 14.76 15.40 23.50
CA ASN A 275 15.24 16.51 24.34
C ASN A 275 15.77 16.03 25.70
N ARG A 276 15.20 14.96 26.23
CA ARG A 276 15.68 14.37 27.50
C ARG A 276 16.96 13.55 27.33
N LEU A 277 17.07 12.79 26.25
CA LEU A 277 18.27 11.98 25.95
C LEU A 277 19.50 12.81 25.57
N LYS A 278 19.38 14.11 25.29
CA LYS A 278 20.52 15.01 25.10
C LYS A 278 21.34 15.22 26.39
N ASP A 279 20.66 15.17 27.51
CA ASP A 279 21.27 15.55 28.81
C ASP A 279 21.58 14.31 29.67
N VAL A 280 21.14 13.10 29.27
CA VAL A 280 21.33 11.87 30.04
C VAL A 280 21.71 10.70 29.14
N SER A 281 22.54 9.79 29.65
CA SER A 281 22.96 8.59 28.90
C SER A 281 21.88 7.53 28.80
N LYS A 282 20.92 7.54 29.73
CA LYS A 282 19.79 6.62 29.81
C LYS A 282 18.57 7.36 30.34
N PHE A 283 17.39 7.11 29.78
CA PHE A 283 16.14 7.74 30.20
C PHE A 283 15.04 6.70 30.29
N ASP A 284 14.45 6.61 31.49
CA ASP A 284 13.31 5.78 31.82
C ASP A 284 12.05 6.67 31.86
N PHE A 285 10.97 6.27 31.20
CA PHE A 285 9.75 7.08 31.03
C PHE A 285 8.51 6.23 30.85
N GLN A 286 7.34 6.88 30.92
CA GLN A 286 6.03 6.28 30.67
C GLN A 286 5.47 6.75 29.32
N TYR A 287 4.92 5.81 28.54
CA TYR A 287 4.17 6.06 27.31
C TYR A 287 3.00 5.10 27.23
N GLN A 288 1.78 5.56 26.92
CA GLN A 288 0.54 4.77 26.81
C GLN A 288 0.30 3.80 28.01
N ASN A 289 0.52 4.28 29.24
CA ASN A 289 0.40 3.50 30.49
C ASN A 289 1.36 2.30 30.60
N LYS A 290 2.48 2.34 29.93
CA LYS A 290 3.57 1.37 30.06
C LYS A 290 4.89 2.08 30.34
N GLY A 291 5.78 1.41 31.06
CA GLY A 291 7.14 1.91 31.34
C GLY A 291 8.11 1.50 30.23
N TYR A 292 8.96 2.43 29.80
CA TYR A 292 9.99 2.20 28.78
C TYR A 292 11.34 2.78 29.19
N SER A 293 12.39 2.21 28.66
CA SER A 293 13.77 2.65 28.84
C SER A 293 14.48 2.74 27.50
N MET A 294 15.30 3.78 27.30
CA MET A 294 16.15 3.98 26.13
C MET A 294 17.47 4.62 26.51
N THR A 295 18.56 4.23 25.84
CA THR A 295 19.87 4.88 25.98
C THR A 295 20.14 5.82 24.79
N ALA A 296 20.93 6.87 25.03
CA ALA A 296 21.38 7.76 23.98
C ALA A 296 22.24 7.02 22.93
N GLN A 297 23.00 5.99 23.33
CA GLN A 297 23.79 5.18 22.40
C GLN A 297 22.93 4.33 21.47
N GLU A 298 21.88 3.71 21.98
CA GLU A 298 20.93 2.94 21.16
C GLU A 298 20.25 3.83 20.12
N LEU A 299 19.87 5.03 20.53
CA LEU A 299 19.30 6.01 19.63
C LEU A 299 20.30 6.48 18.55
N ILE A 300 21.55 6.84 18.94
CA ILE A 300 22.58 7.29 18.00
C ILE A 300 22.98 6.16 17.04
N ALA A 301 23.14 4.92 17.53
CA ALA A 301 23.44 3.76 16.69
C ALA A 301 22.35 3.52 15.64
N TYR A 302 21.10 3.66 16.04
CA TYR A 302 19.96 3.56 15.12
C TYR A 302 19.98 4.66 14.05
N LEU A 303 20.17 5.92 14.47
CA LEU A 303 20.27 7.06 13.56
C LEU A 303 21.47 6.97 12.61
N GLY A 304 22.57 6.38 13.07
CA GLY A 304 23.79 6.17 12.27
C GLY A 304 23.66 5.07 11.23
N GLN A 305 22.86 4.04 11.48
CA GLN A 305 22.60 2.96 10.51
C GLN A 305 21.70 3.42 9.35
N GLU A 306 20.77 4.31 9.62
CA GLU A 306 19.87 4.88 8.60
C GLU A 306 20.50 6.05 7.84
N GLY A 307 21.44 6.79 8.46
CA GLY A 307 22.14 7.91 7.81
C GLY A 307 23.26 7.51 6.83
N GLY A 308 23.60 6.21 6.76
CA GLY A 308 24.67 5.69 5.90
C GLY A 308 24.22 5.18 4.52
N SER A 309 22.93 5.22 4.20
CA SER A 309 22.40 4.87 2.89
C SER A 309 21.79 6.09 2.19
N ARG A 310 22.67 7.04 1.85
CA ARG A 310 22.40 8.06 0.83
C ARG A 310 22.81 7.57 -0.54
#